data_ab36138a012f8daab73241bedc6b19af
#
_entry.id   ab36138a012f8daab73241bedc6b19af
#
_cell.length_a   1.000
_cell.length_b   1.000
_cell.length_c   1.000
_cell.angle_alpha   90.00
_cell.angle_beta   90.00
_cell.angle_gamma   90.00
#
_symmetry.space_group_name_H-M   'P 1'
#
loop_
_entity.id
_entity.type
_entity.pdbx_description
1 polymer ?
#
loop_
_entity_poly.entity_id
_entity_poly.type
_entity_poly.pdbx_seq_one_letter_code
_entity_poly.pdbx_strand_id
1 'polypeptide(L)'
;MKGERSRLRQRVVADARRMGIKATVREHGCSRNTVRKWLRRDVPGCSPALKGLSRAPKSCPHKTPADVEAEVVRLRRMTGYGAERLKREFNPPCGQKAIQRIIRQKGLARPRKKKHATKKSLREVKKGWRLFEQICVDTKHLCDIPQYWPQMTGLGLPRFQHTARDVTSGLVFVAYADEISKTHATLFSSVISEHLRGCGVDLAGIEWQSDNGPEFKDSPASPGLPSLVRSVGSGHHFIPSGACTWQGDVETIHRLQEDEFFDRETFRGLADFWGKATLYWSHFNLTRRNRGKEWQTPAQIVHAKNPRLNPAVLSMPPLDLPKHLRDYAALSSPQGGQDVPAHPLGDAGGSGQRSKSIDPSEMGKGANRLGRGPGRSGGRSRRRCL
;
A
#
# COMPACT_ATOMS: atom_id res chain seq x y z
N MET A 1 1.32 -4.65 37.66
CA MET A 1 1.12 -6.01 38.19
C MET A 1 2.23 -6.53 39.13
N LYS A 2 3.56 -6.43 38.83
CA LYS A 2 4.59 -6.95 39.77
C LYS A 2 4.72 -6.12 41.05
N GLY A 3 4.55 -4.81 41.03
CA GLY A 3 4.60 -3.93 42.18
C GLY A 3 3.38 -4.05 43.11
N GLU A 4 2.24 -4.33 42.57
CA GLU A 4 0.97 -4.43 43.28
C GLU A 4 0.93 -5.67 44.22
N ARG A 5 1.45 -6.82 43.74
CA ARG A 5 1.57 -8.02 44.56
C ARG A 5 2.55 -7.84 45.71
N SER A 6 3.59 -7.04 45.56
CA SER A 6 4.54 -6.77 46.66
C SER A 6 3.88 -5.86 47.70
N ARG A 7 3.14 -4.85 47.30
CA ARG A 7 2.36 -3.97 48.18
C ARG A 7 1.31 -4.75 48.98
N LEU A 8 0.58 -5.68 48.31
CA LEU A 8 -0.38 -6.53 49.00
C LEU A 8 0.29 -7.38 50.09
N ARG A 9 1.45 -7.96 49.82
CA ARG A 9 2.21 -8.75 50.81
C ARG A 9 2.68 -7.91 51.99
N GLN A 10 3.07 -6.64 51.74
CA GLN A 10 3.42 -5.70 52.80
C GLN A 10 2.23 -5.40 53.70
N ARG A 11 1.04 -5.20 53.14
CA ARG A 11 -0.21 -4.99 53.92
C ARG A 11 -0.51 -6.25 54.75
N VAL A 12 -0.49 -7.44 54.14
CA VAL A 12 -0.72 -8.70 54.84
C VAL A 12 0.21 -8.85 56.05
N VAL A 13 1.49 -8.50 55.93
CA VAL A 13 2.45 -8.55 57.01
C VAL A 13 2.17 -7.50 58.07
N ALA A 14 1.89 -6.27 57.70
CA ALA A 14 1.56 -5.18 58.62
C ALA A 14 0.32 -5.52 59.41
N ASP A 15 -0.75 -5.99 58.79
CA ASP A 15 -1.97 -6.39 59.43
C ASP A 15 -1.80 -7.61 60.34
N ALA A 16 -0.97 -8.57 59.94
CA ALA A 16 -0.66 -9.74 60.76
C ALA A 16 0.11 -9.39 62.05
N ARG A 17 0.95 -8.36 62.02
CA ARG A 17 1.60 -7.80 63.23
C ARG A 17 0.64 -7.00 64.12
N ARG A 18 -0.31 -6.28 63.52
CA ARG A 18 -1.28 -5.45 64.23
C ARG A 18 -2.40 -6.25 64.88
N MET A 19 -3.10 -7.11 64.11
CA MET A 19 -4.30 -7.81 64.55
C MET A 19 -4.18 -9.33 64.71
N GLY A 20 -3.01 -9.87 64.46
CA GLY A 20 -2.73 -11.30 64.55
C GLY A 20 -3.15 -12.09 63.29
N ILE A 21 -2.59 -13.33 63.18
CA ILE A 21 -2.72 -14.18 62.01
C ILE A 21 -4.18 -14.54 61.65
N LYS A 22 -5.01 -14.84 62.68
CA LYS A 22 -6.40 -15.29 62.47
C LYS A 22 -7.24 -14.17 61.84
N ALA A 23 -7.12 -12.95 62.34
CA ALA A 23 -7.88 -11.78 61.82
C ALA A 23 -7.43 -11.44 60.40
N THR A 24 -6.12 -11.39 60.14
CA THR A 24 -5.54 -11.13 58.80
C THR A 24 -5.98 -12.16 57.74
N VAL A 25 -6.10 -13.44 58.15
CA VAL A 25 -6.60 -14.49 57.23
C VAL A 25 -8.04 -14.21 56.78
N ARG A 26 -8.88 -13.74 57.68
CA ARG A 26 -10.28 -13.40 57.39
C ARG A 26 -10.37 -12.16 56.47
N GLU A 27 -9.60 -11.13 56.76
CA GLU A 27 -9.61 -9.88 56.03
C GLU A 27 -9.07 -10.01 54.62
N HIS A 28 -7.93 -10.73 54.43
CA HIS A 28 -7.29 -10.86 53.14
C HIS A 28 -7.67 -12.14 52.37
N GLY A 29 -8.57 -12.98 52.86
CA GLY A 29 -9.01 -14.21 52.21
C GLY A 29 -7.89 -15.19 51.90
N CYS A 30 -6.80 -15.22 52.67
CA CYS A 30 -5.63 -16.05 52.43
C CYS A 30 -5.41 -17.11 53.52
N SER A 31 -4.61 -18.15 53.23
CA SER A 31 -4.36 -19.21 54.21
C SER A 31 -3.43 -18.76 55.35
N ARG A 32 -3.58 -19.35 56.55
CA ARG A 32 -2.62 -19.14 57.68
C ARG A 32 -1.18 -19.38 57.27
N ASN A 33 -0.92 -20.39 56.44
CA ASN A 33 0.42 -20.70 55.96
C ASN A 33 0.98 -19.60 55.04
N THR A 34 0.13 -18.93 54.26
CA THR A 34 0.51 -17.77 53.44
C THR A 34 0.93 -16.60 54.32
N VAL A 35 0.19 -16.28 55.35
CA VAL A 35 0.54 -15.20 56.30
C VAL A 35 1.84 -15.53 57.03
N ARG A 36 1.98 -16.74 57.60
CA ARG A 36 3.24 -17.19 58.28
C ARG A 36 4.45 -17.18 57.34
N LYS A 37 4.25 -17.56 56.06
CA LYS A 37 5.31 -17.52 55.06
C LYS A 37 5.82 -16.09 54.85
N TRP A 38 4.90 -15.10 54.75
CA TRP A 38 5.32 -13.73 54.53
C TRP A 38 5.90 -13.09 55.79
N LEU A 39 5.37 -13.38 56.97
CA LEU A 39 5.97 -12.96 58.25
C LEU A 39 7.41 -13.48 58.40
N ARG A 40 7.70 -14.76 58.09
CA ARG A 40 9.05 -15.31 58.15
C ARG A 40 10.01 -14.67 57.15
N ARG A 41 9.48 -14.09 56.04
CA ARG A 41 10.29 -13.45 55.00
C ARG A 41 10.43 -11.95 55.22
N ASP A 42 9.68 -11.38 56.12
CA ASP A 42 9.76 -9.96 56.42
C ASP A 42 10.88 -9.66 57.39
N VAL A 43 12.02 -9.28 56.82
CA VAL A 43 13.20 -8.83 57.61
C VAL A 43 13.10 -7.31 57.73
N PRO A 44 13.13 -6.75 58.97
CA PRO A 44 13.12 -5.31 59.19
C PRO A 44 14.22 -4.59 58.37
N GLY A 45 13.88 -3.56 57.68
CA GLY A 45 14.81 -2.79 56.83
C GLY A 45 15.06 -3.38 55.44
N CYS A 46 14.56 -4.60 55.12
CA CYS A 46 14.82 -5.25 53.82
C CYS A 46 13.56 -5.32 52.91
N SER A 47 13.17 -4.23 52.33
CA SER A 47 12.03 -4.14 51.38
C SER A 47 12.02 -5.17 50.22
N PRO A 48 13.16 -5.68 49.72
CA PRO A 48 13.18 -6.72 48.68
C PRO A 48 12.70 -8.09 49.15
N ALA A 49 12.69 -8.40 50.46
CA ALA A 49 12.37 -9.73 50.99
C ALA A 49 10.95 -10.23 50.61
N LEU A 50 10.00 -9.30 50.41
CA LEU A 50 8.62 -9.61 50.04
C LEU A 50 8.39 -9.70 48.52
N LYS A 51 9.42 -9.47 47.70
CA LYS A 51 9.35 -9.72 46.27
C LYS A 51 9.23 -11.21 45.96
N GLY A 52 8.65 -11.56 44.81
CA GLY A 52 8.61 -12.97 44.39
C GLY A 52 10.01 -13.51 44.12
N LEU A 53 10.34 -14.66 44.70
CA LEU A 53 11.59 -15.36 44.39
C LEU A 53 11.59 -15.83 42.93
N SER A 54 12.79 -15.92 42.35
CA SER A 54 12.96 -16.52 41.04
C SER A 54 12.50 -17.99 41.08
N ARG A 55 11.76 -18.40 40.06
CA ARG A 55 11.37 -19.80 39.84
C ARG A 55 12.34 -20.53 38.91
N ALA A 56 13.40 -19.86 38.49
CA ALA A 56 14.42 -20.48 37.65
C ALA A 56 15.14 -21.63 38.44
N PRO A 57 15.45 -22.71 37.76
CA PRO A 57 16.27 -23.78 38.34
C PRO A 57 17.60 -23.23 38.90
N LYS A 58 18.06 -23.74 40.04
CA LYS A 58 19.34 -23.33 40.61
C LYS A 58 20.54 -23.82 39.79
N SER A 59 20.39 -24.92 39.06
CA SER A 59 21.37 -25.46 38.12
C SER A 59 20.71 -25.79 36.78
N CYS A 60 21.45 -25.64 35.71
CA CYS A 60 21.04 -25.97 34.33
C CYS A 60 22.16 -26.81 33.70
N PRO A 61 22.18 -28.14 33.88
CA PRO A 61 23.24 -29.01 33.34
C PRO A 61 23.41 -28.91 31.82
N HIS A 62 22.32 -28.64 31.11
CA HIS A 62 22.31 -28.50 29.64
C HIS A 62 22.50 -27.04 29.17
N LYS A 63 22.99 -26.15 30.03
CA LYS A 63 23.32 -24.78 29.60
C LYS A 63 24.50 -24.83 28.63
N THR A 64 24.39 -24.05 27.54
CA THR A 64 25.51 -23.89 26.59
C THR A 64 26.80 -23.51 27.36
N PRO A 65 27.94 -24.15 27.09
CA PRO A 65 29.22 -23.81 27.70
C PRO A 65 29.61 -22.35 27.49
N ALA A 66 30.40 -21.79 28.38
CA ALA A 66 30.74 -20.36 28.40
C ALA A 66 31.60 -19.95 27.18
N ASP A 67 32.49 -20.82 26.74
CA ASP A 67 33.31 -20.67 25.54
C ASP A 67 32.46 -20.59 24.27
N VAL A 68 31.46 -21.47 24.14
CA VAL A 68 30.51 -21.45 23.03
C VAL A 68 29.63 -20.18 23.06
N GLU A 69 29.22 -19.74 24.27
CA GLU A 69 28.49 -18.45 24.38
C GLU A 69 29.38 -17.28 23.95
N ALA A 70 30.65 -17.27 24.35
CA ALA A 70 31.62 -16.22 23.95
C ALA A 70 31.82 -16.20 22.43
N GLU A 71 31.98 -17.38 21.83
CA GLU A 71 32.14 -17.51 20.36
C GLU A 71 30.90 -16.97 19.60
N VAL A 72 29.68 -17.31 20.03
CA VAL A 72 28.45 -16.79 19.46
C VAL A 72 28.38 -15.26 19.57
N VAL A 73 28.81 -14.70 20.71
CA VAL A 73 28.87 -13.26 20.93
C VAL A 73 29.88 -12.60 20.00
N ARG A 74 31.06 -13.17 19.85
CA ARG A 74 32.14 -12.72 18.95
C ARG A 74 31.62 -12.68 17.52
N LEU A 75 31.09 -13.79 17.03
CA LEU A 75 30.53 -13.92 15.68
C LEU A 75 29.39 -12.91 15.43
N ARG A 76 28.50 -12.75 16.42
CA ARG A 76 27.40 -11.78 16.32
C ARG A 76 27.87 -10.35 16.22
N ARG A 77 28.89 -9.96 17.00
CA ARG A 77 29.47 -8.60 16.96
C ARG A 77 30.17 -8.34 15.64
N MET A 78 30.95 -9.30 15.17
CA MET A 78 31.71 -9.20 13.91
C MET A 78 30.80 -9.09 12.68
N THR A 79 29.76 -9.93 12.59
CA THR A 79 28.95 -10.07 11.37
C THR A 79 27.60 -9.37 11.42
N GLY A 80 27.06 -9.13 12.60
CA GLY A 80 25.69 -8.66 12.78
C GLY A 80 24.60 -9.65 12.35
N TYR A 81 24.94 -10.92 12.06
CA TYR A 81 24.00 -11.93 11.56
C TYR A 81 22.99 -12.39 12.62
N GLY A 82 21.78 -12.76 12.17
CA GLY A 82 20.78 -13.41 13.02
C GLY A 82 21.13 -14.86 13.36
N ALA A 83 20.43 -15.45 14.33
CA ALA A 83 20.73 -16.79 14.84
C ALA A 83 20.73 -17.89 13.76
N GLU A 84 19.81 -17.80 12.78
CA GLU A 84 19.74 -18.76 11.69
C GLU A 84 20.98 -18.68 10.80
N ARG A 85 21.36 -17.47 10.39
CA ARG A 85 22.52 -17.28 9.54
C ARG A 85 23.83 -17.61 10.25
N LEU A 86 23.98 -17.27 11.53
CA LEU A 86 25.13 -17.68 12.33
C LEU A 86 25.27 -19.21 12.40
N LYS A 87 24.15 -19.94 12.56
CA LYS A 87 24.17 -21.40 12.55
C LYS A 87 24.57 -21.99 11.20
N ARG A 88 24.07 -21.41 10.10
CA ARG A 88 24.37 -21.90 8.74
C ARG A 88 25.81 -21.62 8.30
N GLU A 89 26.32 -20.42 8.57
CA GLU A 89 27.63 -19.97 8.07
C GLU A 89 28.80 -20.45 8.93
N PHE A 90 28.63 -20.48 10.26
CA PHE A 90 29.72 -20.77 11.19
C PHE A 90 29.51 -22.04 12.00
N ASN A 91 28.34 -22.63 11.94
CA ASN A 91 27.98 -23.88 12.64
C ASN A 91 28.52 -24.02 14.09
N PRO A 92 28.34 -23.02 14.98
CA PRO A 92 28.77 -23.15 16.36
C PRO A 92 28.15 -24.40 17.01
N PRO A 93 28.84 -25.05 18.00
CA PRO A 93 28.41 -26.32 18.62
C PRO A 93 27.21 -26.13 19.56
N CYS A 94 26.17 -25.42 19.10
CA CYS A 94 24.89 -25.21 19.77
C CYS A 94 23.77 -25.03 18.79
N GLY A 95 22.52 -25.28 19.21
CA GLY A 95 21.36 -25.17 18.38
C GLY A 95 20.96 -23.70 18.09
N GLN A 96 20.23 -23.46 17.00
CA GLN A 96 19.74 -22.13 16.59
C GLN A 96 18.96 -21.43 17.73
N LYS A 97 18.14 -22.17 18.50
CA LYS A 97 17.39 -21.62 19.64
C LYS A 97 18.33 -21.17 20.78
N ALA A 98 19.45 -21.87 20.99
CA ALA A 98 20.46 -21.48 21.97
C ALA A 98 21.16 -20.18 21.53
N ILE A 99 21.57 -20.07 20.27
CA ILE A 99 22.13 -18.84 19.69
C ILE A 99 21.17 -17.66 19.88
N GLN A 100 19.87 -17.84 19.58
CA GLN A 100 18.86 -16.80 19.76
C GLN A 100 18.73 -16.37 21.24
N ARG A 101 18.79 -17.33 22.19
CA ARG A 101 18.78 -17.03 23.61
C ARG A 101 20.01 -16.22 24.03
N ILE A 102 21.20 -16.62 23.61
CA ILE A 102 22.46 -15.93 23.89
C ILE A 102 22.42 -14.49 23.39
N ILE A 103 22.01 -14.26 22.14
CA ILE A 103 21.87 -12.92 21.54
C ILE A 103 20.94 -12.03 22.38
N ARG A 104 19.81 -12.58 22.88
CA ARG A 104 18.88 -11.85 23.75
C ARG A 104 19.46 -11.54 25.12
N GLN A 105 20.06 -12.53 25.78
CA GLN A 105 20.62 -12.41 27.13
C GLN A 105 21.78 -11.40 27.18
N LYS A 106 22.57 -11.35 26.12
CA LYS A 106 23.70 -10.40 26.00
C LYS A 106 23.31 -9.02 25.43
N GLY A 107 22.00 -8.76 25.24
CA GLY A 107 21.53 -7.46 24.75
C GLY A 107 21.88 -7.16 23.27
N LEU A 108 22.31 -8.18 22.50
CA LEU A 108 22.74 -8.05 21.11
C LEU A 108 21.57 -8.15 20.10
N ALA A 109 20.34 -8.23 20.57
CA ALA A 109 19.17 -8.22 19.72
C ALA A 109 18.97 -6.81 19.11
N ARG A 110 18.91 -6.72 17.78
CA ARG A 110 18.57 -5.45 17.11
C ARG A 110 17.11 -5.11 17.44
N PRO A 111 16.82 -3.87 17.86
CA PRO A 111 15.44 -3.45 18.07
C PRO A 111 14.68 -3.56 16.76
N ARG A 112 13.56 -4.27 16.74
CA ARG A 112 12.67 -4.30 15.59
C ARG A 112 12.07 -2.91 15.43
N LYS A 113 12.30 -2.25 14.29
CA LYS A 113 11.54 -1.07 13.91
C LYS A 113 10.06 -1.47 13.90
N LYS A 114 9.26 -0.89 14.77
CA LYS A 114 7.83 -1.18 14.84
C LYS A 114 7.17 -0.65 13.57
N LYS A 115 6.77 -1.54 12.65
CA LYS A 115 6.01 -1.17 11.44
C LYS A 115 4.80 -0.27 11.76
N HIS A 116 4.20 -0.45 12.94
CA HIS A 116 3.09 0.36 13.41
C HIS A 116 3.43 1.84 13.64
N ALA A 117 4.63 2.18 14.09
CA ALA A 117 5.06 3.57 14.26
C ALA A 117 5.21 4.27 12.90
N THR A 118 5.79 3.56 11.89
CA THR A 118 5.91 4.07 10.52
C THR A 118 4.55 4.33 9.88
N LYS A 119 3.56 3.41 10.03
CA LYS A 119 2.22 3.61 9.52
C LYS A 119 1.47 4.78 10.17
N LYS A 120 1.65 4.99 11.47
CA LYS A 120 1.05 6.16 12.18
C LYS A 120 1.65 7.47 11.67
N SER A 121 2.97 7.52 11.56
CA SER A 121 3.67 8.70 11.04
C SER A 121 3.20 9.06 9.63
N LEU A 122 3.09 8.06 8.72
CA LEU A 122 2.63 8.30 7.36
C LEU A 122 1.16 8.77 7.29
N ARG A 123 0.29 8.26 8.17
CA ARG A 123 -1.10 8.73 8.26
C ARG A 123 -1.20 10.17 8.71
N GLU A 124 -0.40 10.57 9.70
CA GLU A 124 -0.36 11.96 10.17
C GLU A 124 0.14 12.90 9.07
N VAL A 125 1.18 12.51 8.34
CA VAL A 125 1.67 13.28 7.18
C VAL A 125 0.56 13.45 6.14
N LYS A 126 -0.13 12.36 5.75
CA LYS A 126 -1.22 12.40 4.76
C LYS A 126 -2.43 13.24 5.19
N LYS A 127 -2.66 13.45 6.49
CA LYS A 127 -3.73 14.35 6.96
C LYS A 127 -3.49 15.82 6.60
N GLY A 128 -2.21 16.22 6.55
CA GLY A 128 -1.80 17.58 6.17
C GLY A 128 -1.92 17.88 4.67
N TRP A 129 -2.06 16.85 3.83
CA TRP A 129 -2.10 17.02 2.37
C TRP A 129 -3.36 17.75 1.90
N ARG A 130 -3.21 18.50 0.82
CA ARG A 130 -4.32 19.17 0.12
C ARG A 130 -5.17 18.12 -0.62
N LEU A 131 -6.39 18.50 -1.01
CA LEU A 131 -7.18 17.68 -1.92
C LEU A 131 -6.43 17.54 -3.25
N PHE A 132 -6.45 16.32 -3.79
CA PHE A 132 -5.80 15.95 -5.05
C PHE A 132 -4.29 16.17 -5.09
N GLU A 133 -3.63 16.43 -3.97
CA GLU A 133 -2.17 16.53 -3.92
C GLU A 133 -1.48 15.27 -4.43
N GLN A 134 -2.04 14.10 -4.13
CA GLN A 134 -1.58 12.84 -4.69
C GLN A 134 -2.75 11.97 -5.15
N ILE A 135 -2.71 11.55 -6.42
CA ILE A 135 -3.64 10.59 -7.03
C ILE A 135 -2.87 9.30 -7.32
N CYS A 136 -3.28 8.20 -6.69
CA CYS A 136 -2.73 6.87 -6.98
C CYS A 136 -3.58 6.19 -8.05
N VAL A 137 -2.93 5.68 -9.11
CA VAL A 137 -3.57 4.90 -10.17
C VAL A 137 -3.06 3.47 -10.20
N ASP A 138 -3.95 2.55 -10.51
CA ASP A 138 -3.65 1.11 -10.59
C ASP A 138 -4.67 0.39 -11.48
N THR A 139 -4.26 -0.74 -12.07
CA THR A 139 -5.12 -1.58 -12.90
C THR A 139 -5.38 -2.91 -12.19
N LYS A 140 -6.65 -3.24 -12.01
CA LYS A 140 -7.08 -4.50 -11.41
C LYS A 140 -7.56 -5.49 -12.45
N HIS A 141 -7.05 -6.72 -12.36
CA HIS A 141 -7.58 -7.86 -13.09
C HIS A 141 -8.87 -8.35 -12.39
N LEU A 142 -10.00 -8.35 -13.09
CA LEU A 142 -11.26 -8.85 -12.56
C LEU A 142 -11.42 -10.35 -12.78
N CYS A 143 -10.67 -10.91 -13.72
CA CYS A 143 -10.64 -12.34 -14.01
C CYS A 143 -10.13 -13.21 -12.83
N ASP A 144 -9.44 -12.60 -11.87
CA ASP A 144 -8.95 -13.30 -10.67
C ASP A 144 -10.01 -13.46 -9.57
N ILE A 145 -11.21 -12.87 -9.75
CA ILE A 145 -12.29 -12.89 -8.76
C ILE A 145 -13.19 -14.11 -9.02
N PRO A 146 -13.20 -15.13 -8.15
CA PRO A 146 -13.89 -16.39 -8.41
C PRO A 146 -15.39 -16.25 -8.65
N GLN A 147 -16.06 -15.34 -7.92
CA GLN A 147 -17.52 -15.11 -8.04
C GLN A 147 -17.88 -14.35 -9.32
N TYR A 148 -16.97 -13.50 -9.78
CA TYR A 148 -17.18 -12.66 -10.97
C TYR A 148 -16.82 -13.41 -12.27
N TRP A 149 -15.81 -14.26 -12.25
CA TRP A 149 -15.30 -14.96 -13.44
C TRP A 149 -16.36 -15.65 -14.30
N PRO A 150 -17.28 -16.49 -13.74
CA PRO A 150 -18.31 -17.15 -14.55
C PRO A 150 -19.27 -16.16 -15.18
N GLN A 151 -19.63 -15.10 -14.47
CA GLN A 151 -20.53 -14.05 -14.95
C GLN A 151 -19.86 -13.23 -16.05
N MET A 152 -18.60 -12.86 -15.85
CA MET A 152 -17.80 -12.12 -16.81
C MET A 152 -17.73 -12.86 -18.14
N THR A 153 -17.43 -14.17 -18.12
CA THR A 153 -17.28 -14.99 -19.31
C THR A 153 -18.63 -15.24 -20.01
N GLY A 154 -19.68 -15.49 -19.23
CA GLY A 154 -21.01 -15.83 -19.78
C GLY A 154 -21.79 -14.63 -20.28
N LEU A 155 -21.55 -13.44 -19.76
CA LEU A 155 -22.31 -12.23 -20.05
C LEU A 155 -21.52 -11.13 -20.80
N GLY A 156 -20.24 -11.38 -21.12
CA GLY A 156 -19.38 -10.39 -21.79
C GLY A 156 -19.14 -9.15 -20.91
N LEU A 157 -18.91 -9.34 -19.61
CA LEU A 157 -18.66 -8.23 -18.70
C LEU A 157 -17.19 -7.79 -18.73
N PRO A 158 -16.85 -6.57 -18.29
CA PRO A 158 -15.48 -6.05 -18.33
C PRO A 158 -14.47 -6.94 -17.63
N ARG A 159 -13.26 -7.04 -18.17
CA ARG A 159 -12.18 -7.89 -17.68
C ARG A 159 -11.20 -7.17 -16.76
N PHE A 160 -11.11 -5.85 -16.93
CA PHE A 160 -10.15 -5.00 -16.22
C PHE A 160 -10.83 -3.76 -15.67
N GLN A 161 -10.31 -3.28 -14.55
CA GLN A 161 -10.72 -2.04 -13.94
C GLN A 161 -9.51 -1.14 -13.75
N HIS A 162 -9.58 0.07 -14.29
CA HIS A 162 -8.66 1.15 -13.95
C HIS A 162 -9.24 1.93 -12.76
N THR A 163 -8.40 2.21 -11.79
CA THR A 163 -8.80 2.90 -10.55
C THR A 163 -7.85 4.05 -10.31
N ALA A 164 -8.39 5.24 -10.09
CA ALA A 164 -7.65 6.40 -9.61
C ALA A 164 -8.24 6.84 -8.27
N ARG A 165 -7.37 7.12 -7.30
CA ARG A 165 -7.79 7.48 -5.96
C ARG A 165 -7.05 8.70 -5.44
N ASP A 166 -7.79 9.73 -5.02
CA ASP A 166 -7.23 10.79 -4.19
C ASP A 166 -6.86 10.26 -2.81
N VAL A 167 -5.59 10.36 -2.45
CA VAL A 167 -5.06 9.84 -1.18
C VAL A 167 -5.64 10.61 0.01
N THR A 168 -5.92 11.88 -0.14
CA THR A 168 -6.38 12.78 0.92
C THR A 168 -7.83 12.52 1.30
N SER A 169 -8.76 12.61 0.38
CA SER A 169 -10.20 12.38 0.65
C SER A 169 -10.56 10.90 0.61
N GLY A 170 -9.87 10.12 -0.21
CA GLY A 170 -10.23 8.75 -0.55
C GLY A 170 -11.29 8.68 -1.64
N LEU A 171 -11.57 9.78 -2.34
CA LEU A 171 -12.42 9.81 -3.53
C LEU A 171 -11.85 8.88 -4.60
N VAL A 172 -12.71 8.14 -5.25
CA VAL A 172 -12.33 7.12 -6.23
C VAL A 172 -12.98 7.41 -7.57
N PHE A 173 -12.19 7.37 -8.62
CA PHE A 173 -12.61 7.34 -10.01
C PHE A 173 -12.33 5.96 -10.59
N VAL A 174 -13.23 5.43 -11.40
CA VAL A 174 -13.15 4.09 -11.94
C VAL A 174 -13.50 4.07 -13.42
N ALA A 175 -12.80 3.23 -14.14
CA ALA A 175 -13.13 2.88 -15.50
C ALA A 175 -13.00 1.37 -15.72
N TYR A 176 -13.73 0.84 -16.68
CA TYR A 176 -13.69 -0.57 -17.05
C TYR A 176 -13.27 -0.75 -18.50
N ALA A 177 -12.58 -1.85 -18.77
CA ALA A 177 -12.10 -2.21 -20.11
C ALA A 177 -12.00 -3.74 -20.29
N ASP A 178 -11.92 -4.16 -21.55
CA ASP A 178 -11.75 -5.57 -21.91
C ASP A 178 -10.27 -5.96 -22.07
N GLU A 179 -9.38 -4.99 -22.13
CA GLU A 179 -7.93 -5.18 -22.24
C GLU A 179 -7.14 -4.19 -21.39
N ILE A 180 -5.91 -4.55 -21.06
CA ILE A 180 -4.93 -3.63 -20.47
C ILE A 180 -4.14 -3.01 -21.61
N SER A 181 -4.28 -1.71 -21.79
CA SER A 181 -3.51 -0.98 -22.79
C SER A 181 -3.06 0.39 -22.25
N LYS A 182 -1.95 0.88 -22.81
CA LYS A 182 -1.46 2.22 -22.54
C LYS A 182 -2.52 3.26 -22.94
N THR A 183 -3.20 3.05 -24.06
CA THR A 183 -4.25 3.92 -24.55
C THR A 183 -5.38 4.07 -23.53
N HIS A 184 -5.85 2.97 -22.93
CA HIS A 184 -6.89 3.00 -21.91
C HIS A 184 -6.42 3.71 -20.64
N ALA A 185 -5.20 3.43 -20.15
CA ALA A 185 -4.65 4.08 -18.96
C ALA A 185 -4.48 5.61 -19.18
N THR A 186 -3.99 6.00 -20.36
CA THR A 186 -3.81 7.41 -20.73
C THR A 186 -5.15 8.12 -20.89
N LEU A 187 -6.11 7.51 -21.60
CA LEU A 187 -7.47 8.05 -21.78
C LEU A 187 -8.17 8.26 -20.43
N PHE A 188 -8.13 7.26 -19.55
CA PHE A 188 -8.70 7.35 -18.20
C PHE A 188 -8.14 8.55 -17.44
N SER A 189 -6.82 8.70 -17.44
CA SER A 189 -6.14 9.80 -16.74
C SER A 189 -6.43 11.16 -17.37
N SER A 190 -6.61 11.23 -18.71
CA SER A 190 -7.01 12.44 -19.43
C SER A 190 -8.41 12.87 -19.00
N VAL A 191 -9.38 11.96 -19.04
CA VAL A 191 -10.76 12.25 -18.64
C VAL A 191 -10.86 12.71 -17.19
N ILE A 192 -10.11 12.09 -16.29
CA ILE A 192 -10.03 12.56 -14.88
C ILE A 192 -9.43 13.96 -14.80
N SER A 193 -8.34 14.24 -15.52
CA SER A 193 -7.70 15.56 -15.50
C SER A 193 -8.64 16.64 -16.02
N GLU A 194 -9.38 16.38 -17.10
CA GLU A 194 -10.38 17.29 -17.64
C GLU A 194 -11.55 17.51 -16.67
N HIS A 195 -12.06 16.43 -16.06
CA HIS A 195 -13.10 16.51 -15.04
C HIS A 195 -12.67 17.35 -13.83
N LEU A 196 -11.48 17.11 -13.30
CA LEU A 196 -10.92 17.87 -12.18
C LEU A 196 -10.74 19.35 -12.54
N ARG A 197 -10.21 19.65 -13.74
CA ARG A 197 -10.06 21.02 -14.25
C ARG A 197 -11.41 21.71 -14.36
N GLY A 198 -12.42 21.02 -14.95
CA GLY A 198 -13.79 21.53 -15.08
C GLY A 198 -14.46 21.79 -13.72
N CYS A 199 -14.03 21.10 -12.67
CA CYS A 199 -14.50 21.33 -11.31
C CYS A 199 -13.72 22.42 -10.54
N GLY A 200 -12.70 23.03 -11.17
CA GLY A 200 -11.91 24.10 -10.56
C GLY A 200 -10.71 23.60 -9.74
N VAL A 201 -10.25 22.38 -9.98
CA VAL A 201 -9.03 21.85 -9.37
C VAL A 201 -7.81 22.30 -10.17
N ASP A 202 -6.82 22.86 -9.47
CA ASP A 202 -5.51 23.18 -10.07
C ASP A 202 -4.72 21.92 -10.33
N LEU A 203 -4.49 21.61 -11.60
CA LEU A 203 -3.77 20.40 -12.01
C LEU A 203 -2.26 20.48 -11.73
N ALA A 204 -1.67 21.67 -11.65
CA ALA A 204 -0.25 21.84 -11.38
C ALA A 204 0.14 21.38 -9.97
N GLY A 205 -0.81 21.32 -9.06
CA GLY A 205 -0.60 20.82 -7.70
C GLY A 205 -0.78 19.32 -7.52
N ILE A 206 -1.05 18.56 -8.60
CA ILE A 206 -1.33 17.11 -8.54
C ILE A 206 -0.07 16.31 -8.83
N GLU A 207 0.22 15.34 -7.95
CA GLU A 207 1.24 14.31 -8.18
C GLU A 207 0.56 12.97 -8.42
N TRP A 208 0.73 12.42 -9.63
CA TRP A 208 0.21 11.10 -9.99
C TRP A 208 1.21 10.02 -9.60
N GLN A 209 0.73 8.95 -8.98
CA GLN A 209 1.53 7.80 -8.60
C GLN A 209 0.98 6.53 -9.25
N SER A 210 1.83 5.80 -9.96
CA SER A 210 1.50 4.48 -10.52
C SER A 210 2.55 3.43 -10.12
N ASP A 211 2.25 2.18 -10.34
CA ASP A 211 3.26 1.13 -10.36
C ASP A 211 4.09 1.19 -11.65
N ASN A 212 4.99 0.20 -11.81
CA ASN A 212 5.84 0.08 -12.99
C ASN A 212 5.20 -0.74 -14.12
N GLY A 213 3.88 -0.83 -14.18
CA GLY A 213 3.15 -1.51 -15.25
C GLY A 213 3.49 -0.94 -16.64
N PRO A 214 3.52 -1.77 -17.69
CA PRO A 214 3.79 -1.30 -19.05
C PRO A 214 2.73 -0.32 -19.56
N GLU A 215 1.49 -0.40 -19.07
CA GLU A 215 0.37 0.47 -19.40
C GLU A 215 0.56 1.91 -18.92
N PHE A 216 1.39 2.13 -17.90
CA PHE A 216 1.67 3.46 -17.36
C PHE A 216 2.96 4.10 -17.91
N LYS A 217 3.73 3.39 -18.73
CA LYS A 217 5.03 3.89 -19.21
C LYS A 217 4.93 4.61 -20.54
N ASP A 218 5.73 5.66 -20.68
CA ASP A 218 6.02 6.24 -21.98
C ASP A 218 6.78 5.26 -22.86
N SER A 219 6.62 5.38 -24.20
CA SER A 219 7.48 4.74 -25.17
C SER A 219 7.80 5.74 -26.29
N PRO A 220 8.91 5.52 -27.06
CA PRO A 220 9.29 6.42 -28.14
C PRO A 220 8.19 6.62 -29.19
N ALA A 221 7.39 5.58 -29.43
CA ALA A 221 6.32 5.60 -30.42
C ALA A 221 4.97 6.09 -29.87
N SER A 222 4.78 6.15 -28.56
CA SER A 222 3.48 6.48 -27.96
C SER A 222 3.67 7.05 -26.57
N PRO A 223 3.26 8.30 -26.32
CA PRO A 223 3.18 8.90 -25.00
C PRO A 223 2.26 8.08 -24.09
N GLY A 224 2.60 7.97 -22.81
CA GLY A 224 1.79 7.33 -21.80
C GLY A 224 1.36 8.32 -20.71
N LEU A 225 1.05 7.78 -19.54
CA LEU A 225 0.62 8.58 -18.39
C LEU A 225 1.61 9.69 -18.01
N PRO A 226 2.94 9.46 -17.89
CA PRO A 226 3.87 10.52 -17.50
C PRO A 226 3.88 11.71 -18.46
N SER A 227 3.84 11.45 -19.76
CA SER A 227 3.81 12.51 -20.77
C SER A 227 2.49 13.27 -20.73
N LEU A 228 1.35 12.56 -20.62
CA LEU A 228 0.04 13.18 -20.51
C LEU A 228 -0.04 14.13 -19.32
N VAL A 229 0.29 13.64 -18.11
CA VAL A 229 0.09 14.45 -16.90
C VAL A 229 1.04 15.64 -16.87
N ARG A 230 2.25 15.52 -17.41
CA ARG A 230 3.16 16.66 -17.60
C ARG A 230 2.60 17.70 -18.58
N SER A 231 1.93 17.29 -19.65
CA SER A 231 1.35 18.22 -20.62
C SER A 231 0.23 19.09 -20.02
N VAL A 232 -0.41 18.62 -18.96
CA VAL A 232 -1.42 19.39 -18.21
C VAL A 232 -0.86 20.08 -16.96
N GLY A 233 0.46 20.04 -16.75
CA GLY A 233 1.16 20.68 -15.65
C GLY A 233 1.29 19.86 -14.38
N SER A 234 0.80 18.63 -14.34
CA SER A 234 0.89 17.72 -13.17
C SER A 234 2.23 16.97 -13.12
N GLY A 235 2.63 16.51 -11.91
CA GLY A 235 3.75 15.60 -11.72
C GLY A 235 3.37 14.14 -11.86
N HIS A 236 4.38 13.27 -12.07
CA HIS A 236 4.21 11.81 -12.02
C HIS A 236 5.45 11.13 -11.44
N HIS A 237 5.23 10.12 -10.63
CA HIS A 237 6.30 9.23 -10.18
C HIS A 237 5.85 7.77 -10.14
N PHE A 238 6.79 6.87 -10.45
CA PHE A 238 6.62 5.44 -10.26
C PHE A 238 6.96 5.03 -8.83
N ILE A 239 6.23 4.07 -8.27
CA ILE A 239 6.66 3.47 -7.01
C ILE A 239 8.01 2.75 -7.20
N PRO A 240 8.90 2.79 -6.19
CA PRO A 240 10.15 2.03 -6.26
C PRO A 240 9.89 0.53 -6.41
N SER A 241 10.73 -0.14 -7.22
CA SER A 241 10.63 -1.59 -7.43
C SER A 241 10.61 -2.35 -6.10
N GLY A 242 9.64 -3.24 -5.92
CA GLY A 242 9.43 -4.01 -4.68
C GLY A 242 8.77 -3.24 -3.53
N ALA A 243 8.37 -1.99 -3.73
CA ALA A 243 7.70 -1.16 -2.72
C ALA A 243 6.17 -1.21 -2.86
N CYS A 244 5.58 -2.39 -3.02
CA CYS A 244 4.13 -2.61 -3.18
C CYS A 244 3.29 -1.88 -2.10
N THR A 245 3.82 -1.72 -0.89
CA THR A 245 3.13 -1.01 0.19
C THR A 245 2.84 0.47 -0.12
N TRP A 246 3.46 1.06 -1.13
CA TRP A 246 3.18 2.43 -1.56
C TRP A 246 1.84 2.53 -2.29
N GLN A 247 1.39 1.45 -2.96
CA GLN A 247 0.06 1.34 -3.59
C GLN A 247 -1.06 0.91 -2.62
N GLY A 248 -0.76 0.78 -1.33
CA GLY A 248 -1.70 0.27 -0.32
C GLY A 248 -3.03 1.05 -0.20
N ASP A 249 -3.09 2.28 -0.69
CA ASP A 249 -4.35 3.05 -0.75
C ASP A 249 -5.28 2.48 -1.85
N VAL A 250 -4.76 2.20 -3.06
CA VAL A 250 -5.53 1.62 -4.17
C VAL A 250 -5.79 0.13 -3.93
N GLU A 251 -4.78 -0.65 -3.48
CA GLU A 251 -4.96 -2.06 -3.13
C GLU A 251 -6.07 -2.28 -2.09
N THR A 252 -6.21 -1.34 -1.15
CA THR A 252 -7.30 -1.38 -0.17
C THR A 252 -8.67 -1.24 -0.84
N ILE A 253 -8.79 -0.37 -1.85
CA ILE A 253 -10.04 -0.22 -2.61
C ILE A 253 -10.37 -1.47 -3.39
N HIS A 254 -9.40 -2.06 -4.08
CA HIS A 254 -9.59 -3.29 -4.85
C HIS A 254 -10.13 -4.42 -3.97
N ARG A 255 -9.58 -4.60 -2.77
CA ARG A 255 -10.07 -5.59 -1.81
C ARG A 255 -11.49 -5.26 -1.30
N LEU A 256 -11.75 -4.00 -0.96
CA LEU A 256 -13.09 -3.60 -0.49
C LEU A 256 -14.14 -3.82 -1.57
N GLN A 257 -13.81 -3.54 -2.81
CA GLN A 257 -14.70 -3.76 -3.93
C GLN A 257 -14.94 -5.27 -4.19
N GLU A 258 -13.91 -6.12 -4.05
CA GLU A 258 -14.12 -7.57 -4.09
C GLU A 258 -15.13 -7.98 -3.02
N ASP A 259 -14.86 -7.63 -1.76
CA ASP A 259 -15.68 -8.04 -0.61
C ASP A 259 -17.10 -7.46 -0.63
N GLU A 260 -17.29 -6.24 -1.15
CA GLU A 260 -18.55 -5.49 -1.02
C GLU A 260 -19.38 -5.50 -2.31
N PHE A 261 -18.79 -5.71 -3.47
CA PHE A 261 -19.45 -5.65 -4.77
C PHE A 261 -19.35 -6.97 -5.55
N PHE A 262 -18.18 -7.37 -6.00
CA PHE A 262 -18.04 -8.53 -6.89
C PHE A 262 -18.38 -9.86 -6.24
N ASP A 263 -18.09 -10.07 -4.97
CA ASP A 263 -18.42 -11.30 -4.24
C ASP A 263 -19.92 -11.41 -3.88
N ARG A 264 -20.64 -10.30 -3.99
CA ARG A 264 -22.05 -10.22 -3.56
C ARG A 264 -23.06 -10.05 -4.69
N GLU A 265 -22.64 -9.46 -5.80
CA GLU A 265 -23.55 -9.13 -6.89
C GLU A 265 -23.66 -10.27 -7.90
N THR A 266 -24.87 -10.48 -8.38
CA THR A 266 -25.17 -11.30 -9.55
C THR A 266 -25.68 -10.41 -10.65
N PHE A 267 -25.05 -10.47 -11.82
CA PHE A 267 -25.38 -9.62 -12.96
C PHE A 267 -26.28 -10.35 -13.95
N ARG A 268 -27.21 -9.60 -14.56
CA ARG A 268 -28.13 -10.11 -15.58
C ARG A 268 -27.66 -9.80 -17.01
N GLY A 269 -26.60 -9.02 -17.13
CA GLY A 269 -26.01 -8.58 -18.40
C GLY A 269 -25.24 -7.28 -18.22
N LEU A 270 -24.70 -6.77 -19.31
CA LEU A 270 -23.84 -5.59 -19.31
C LEU A 270 -24.55 -4.31 -18.79
N ALA A 271 -25.80 -4.11 -19.15
CA ALA A 271 -26.57 -2.94 -18.67
C ALA A 271 -26.81 -2.99 -17.14
N ASP A 272 -27.12 -4.16 -16.59
CA ASP A 272 -27.27 -4.35 -15.14
C ASP A 272 -25.94 -4.15 -14.40
N PHE A 273 -24.83 -4.62 -15.00
CA PHE A 273 -23.47 -4.34 -14.48
C PHE A 273 -23.21 -2.84 -14.34
N TRP A 274 -23.45 -2.08 -15.40
CA TRP A 274 -23.23 -0.63 -15.41
C TRP A 274 -24.10 0.09 -14.37
N GLY A 275 -25.38 -0.27 -14.27
CA GLY A 275 -26.28 0.30 -13.26
C GLY A 275 -25.79 0.04 -11.84
N LYS A 276 -25.42 -1.21 -11.54
CA LYS A 276 -24.91 -1.60 -10.21
C LYS A 276 -23.55 -1.00 -9.91
N ALA A 277 -22.63 -0.96 -10.87
CA ALA A 277 -21.33 -0.33 -10.72
C ALA A 277 -21.46 1.18 -10.43
N THR A 278 -22.32 1.87 -11.15
CA THR A 278 -22.60 3.30 -10.92
C THR A 278 -23.17 3.53 -9.52
N LEU A 279 -24.11 2.70 -9.09
CA LEU A 279 -24.70 2.78 -7.76
C LEU A 279 -23.66 2.52 -6.65
N TYR A 280 -22.84 1.47 -6.81
CA TYR A 280 -21.80 1.13 -5.85
C TYR A 280 -20.77 2.25 -5.68
N TRP A 281 -20.26 2.82 -6.77
CA TRP A 281 -19.27 3.89 -6.70
C TRP A 281 -19.85 5.21 -6.20
N SER A 282 -21.10 5.50 -6.53
CA SER A 282 -21.82 6.62 -5.92
C SER A 282 -21.97 6.44 -4.42
N HIS A 283 -22.41 5.25 -3.98
CA HIS A 283 -22.45 4.90 -2.56
C HIS A 283 -21.06 5.03 -1.91
N PHE A 284 -20.01 4.51 -2.55
CA PHE A 284 -18.65 4.55 -2.03
C PHE A 284 -18.16 5.98 -1.79
N ASN A 285 -18.37 6.87 -2.74
CA ASN A 285 -17.88 8.25 -2.67
C ASN A 285 -18.76 9.15 -1.78
N LEU A 286 -20.08 8.94 -1.78
CA LEU A 286 -21.02 9.86 -1.14
C LEU A 286 -21.44 9.42 0.27
N THR A 287 -21.65 8.13 0.50
CA THR A 287 -22.33 7.66 1.72
C THR A 287 -21.53 6.67 2.55
N ARG A 288 -20.62 5.90 1.94
CA ARG A 288 -19.83 4.90 2.65
C ARG A 288 -18.80 5.55 3.57
N ARG A 289 -18.95 5.30 4.85
CA ARG A 289 -18.02 5.80 5.87
C ARG A 289 -16.71 5.01 5.89
N ASN A 290 -15.58 5.70 5.97
CA ASN A 290 -14.25 5.08 5.97
C ASN A 290 -13.64 5.13 7.39
N ARG A 291 -13.50 3.97 8.04
CA ARG A 291 -12.87 3.87 9.37
C ARG A 291 -11.44 4.45 9.39
N GLY A 292 -10.69 4.32 8.30
CA GLY A 292 -9.33 4.87 8.17
C GLY A 292 -9.29 6.39 8.06
N LYS A 293 -10.42 7.03 7.77
CA LYS A 293 -10.64 8.46 7.62
C LYS A 293 -11.61 8.99 8.69
N GLU A 294 -11.50 8.50 9.93
CA GLU A 294 -12.30 8.95 11.07
C GLU A 294 -13.83 8.84 10.85
N TRP A 295 -14.24 7.77 10.15
CA TRP A 295 -15.64 7.50 9.80
C TRP A 295 -16.29 8.54 8.87
N GLN A 296 -15.50 9.40 8.24
CA GLN A 296 -16.00 10.32 7.23
C GLN A 296 -16.10 9.63 5.84
N THR A 297 -17.02 10.14 5.03
CA THR A 297 -17.13 9.77 3.62
C THR A 297 -16.14 10.61 2.79
N PRO A 298 -15.73 10.15 1.58
CA PRO A 298 -14.94 10.98 0.68
C PRO A 298 -15.58 12.36 0.43
N ALA A 299 -16.89 12.41 0.18
CA ALA A 299 -17.64 13.66 -0.01
C ALA A 299 -17.54 14.61 1.18
N GLN A 300 -17.67 14.10 2.41
CA GLN A 300 -17.53 14.91 3.62
C GLN A 300 -16.13 15.52 3.74
N ILE A 301 -15.09 14.74 3.41
CA ILE A 301 -13.70 15.23 3.48
C ILE A 301 -13.46 16.28 2.39
N VAL A 302 -13.95 16.05 1.16
CA VAL A 302 -13.84 17.03 0.07
C VAL A 302 -14.48 18.34 0.47
N HIS A 303 -15.73 18.30 0.96
CA HIS A 303 -16.45 19.50 1.40
C HIS A 303 -15.75 20.20 2.58
N ALA A 304 -15.26 19.45 3.57
CA ALA A 304 -14.57 20.03 4.73
C ALA A 304 -13.26 20.71 4.36
N LYS A 305 -12.49 20.15 3.40
CA LYS A 305 -11.21 20.70 2.98
C LYS A 305 -11.35 21.86 1.97
N ASN A 306 -12.36 21.82 1.11
CA ASN A 306 -12.64 22.88 0.15
C ASN A 306 -14.16 23.04 -0.07
N PRO A 307 -14.86 23.84 0.76
CA PRO A 307 -16.30 24.05 0.64
C PRO A 307 -16.73 24.76 -0.66
N ARG A 308 -15.78 25.41 -1.37
CA ARG A 308 -16.05 26.15 -2.61
C ARG A 308 -15.83 25.31 -3.87
N LEU A 309 -15.31 24.10 -3.72
CA LEU A 309 -15.08 23.21 -4.85
C LEU A 309 -16.41 22.80 -5.46
N ASN A 310 -16.47 22.77 -6.81
CA ASN A 310 -17.68 22.34 -7.51
C ASN A 310 -18.05 20.89 -7.09
N PRO A 311 -19.26 20.67 -6.54
CA PRO A 311 -19.70 19.34 -6.10
C PRO A 311 -19.72 18.29 -7.20
N ALA A 312 -19.76 18.69 -8.47
CA ALA A 312 -19.67 17.79 -9.62
C ALA A 312 -18.42 16.88 -9.57
N VAL A 313 -17.36 17.30 -8.87
CA VAL A 313 -16.16 16.48 -8.66
C VAL A 313 -16.48 15.11 -8.07
N LEU A 314 -17.56 14.97 -7.32
CA LEU A 314 -18.01 13.73 -6.68
C LEU A 314 -18.86 12.84 -7.60
N SER A 315 -19.29 13.34 -8.76
CA SER A 315 -20.37 12.75 -9.56
C SER A 315 -19.90 12.11 -10.87
N MET A 316 -18.58 11.89 -11.03
CA MET A 316 -18.06 11.20 -12.21
C MET A 316 -18.50 9.73 -12.17
N PRO A 317 -19.30 9.25 -13.12
CA PRO A 317 -19.71 7.84 -13.17
C PRO A 317 -18.53 6.95 -13.62
N PRO A 318 -18.60 5.63 -13.38
CA PRO A 318 -17.66 4.69 -13.98
C PRO A 318 -17.63 4.81 -15.51
N LEU A 319 -16.44 4.81 -16.09
CA LEU A 319 -16.26 4.98 -17.53
C LEU A 319 -16.17 3.63 -18.25
N ASP A 320 -16.79 3.55 -19.42
CA ASP A 320 -16.57 2.50 -20.41
C ASP A 320 -15.46 2.98 -21.36
N LEU A 321 -14.22 2.55 -21.14
CA LEU A 321 -13.08 3.02 -21.92
C LEU A 321 -13.16 2.61 -23.39
N PRO A 322 -13.50 1.37 -23.76
CA PRO A 322 -13.71 0.98 -25.15
C PRO A 322 -14.75 1.85 -25.87
N LYS A 323 -15.87 2.16 -25.21
CA LYS A 323 -16.90 3.03 -25.77
C LYS A 323 -16.37 4.46 -25.92
N HIS A 324 -15.75 5.00 -24.89
CA HIS A 324 -15.20 6.37 -24.90
C HIS A 324 -14.16 6.55 -26.01
N LEU A 325 -13.33 5.53 -26.26
CA LEU A 325 -12.34 5.55 -27.33
C LEU A 325 -13.01 5.55 -28.73
N ARG A 326 -14.06 4.74 -28.91
CA ARG A 326 -14.84 4.74 -30.18
C ARG A 326 -15.53 6.08 -30.42
N ASP A 327 -16.15 6.65 -29.38
CA ASP A 327 -16.83 7.95 -29.49
C ASP A 327 -15.82 9.05 -29.84
N TYR A 328 -14.63 9.05 -29.23
CA TYR A 328 -13.55 9.99 -29.56
C TYR A 328 -13.05 9.82 -31.00
N ALA A 329 -12.84 8.59 -31.46
CA ALA A 329 -12.42 8.31 -32.85
C ALA A 329 -13.45 8.76 -33.87
N ALA A 330 -14.74 8.59 -33.57
CA ALA A 330 -15.84 9.04 -34.44
C ALA A 330 -15.89 10.58 -34.58
N LEU A 331 -15.62 11.31 -33.49
CA LEU A 331 -15.54 12.78 -33.50
C LEU A 331 -14.29 13.29 -34.22
N SER A 332 -13.21 12.52 -34.23
CA SER A 332 -11.94 12.90 -34.85
C SER A 332 -11.83 12.48 -36.31
N SER A 333 -12.79 11.70 -36.83
CA SER A 333 -12.86 11.35 -38.25
C SER A 333 -13.34 12.55 -39.03
N PRO A 334 -12.63 13.01 -40.10
CA PRO A 334 -13.12 14.11 -40.96
C PRO A 334 -14.43 13.65 -41.59
N GLN A 335 -15.53 14.29 -41.20
CA GLN A 335 -16.78 14.11 -41.89
C GLN A 335 -16.57 14.55 -43.35
N GLY A 336 -16.81 13.63 -44.25
CA GLY A 336 -16.73 13.85 -45.70
C GLY A 336 -17.42 15.14 -46.08
N GLY A 337 -16.77 15.88 -46.98
CA GLY A 337 -17.06 17.23 -47.36
C GLY A 337 -18.55 17.60 -47.46
N GLN A 338 -18.92 18.59 -46.70
CA GLN A 338 -20.00 19.50 -47.09
C GLN A 338 -19.33 20.81 -47.43
N ASP A 339 -19.59 21.23 -48.70
CA ASP A 339 -19.13 22.44 -49.33
C ASP A 339 -19.26 23.66 -48.39
N VAL A 340 -18.14 24.22 -48.00
CA VAL A 340 -18.08 25.58 -47.48
C VAL A 340 -17.88 26.50 -48.69
N PRO A 341 -18.80 27.43 -48.99
CA PRO A 341 -18.62 28.35 -50.11
C PRO A 341 -17.38 29.22 -49.87
N ALA A 342 -16.52 29.24 -50.86
CA ALA A 342 -15.31 30.04 -50.88
C ALA A 342 -15.64 31.54 -50.77
N HIS A 343 -15.18 32.19 -49.73
CA HIS A 343 -15.04 33.63 -49.66
C HIS A 343 -13.76 34.05 -50.37
N PRO A 344 -13.83 35.00 -51.32
CA PRO A 344 -12.64 35.53 -51.99
C PRO A 344 -11.92 36.52 -51.07
N LEU A 345 -10.73 36.24 -50.69
CA LEU A 345 -9.79 37.23 -50.15
C LEU A 345 -8.63 37.39 -51.13
N GLY A 346 -8.41 38.65 -51.44
CA GLY A 346 -7.59 39.16 -52.47
C GLY A 346 -6.09 38.89 -52.35
N ASP A 347 -5.48 39.02 -53.49
CA ASP A 347 -4.04 39.06 -53.75
C ASP A 347 -3.26 40.02 -52.84
N ALA A 348 -2.15 39.51 -52.33
CA ALA A 348 -0.96 40.32 -52.05
C ALA A 348 0.27 39.43 -52.23
N GLY A 349 1.05 39.76 -53.23
CA GLY A 349 2.26 39.02 -53.62
C GLY A 349 3.44 39.21 -52.68
N GLY A 350 4.45 38.35 -52.92
CA GLY A 350 5.77 38.50 -52.29
C GLY A 350 6.64 37.23 -52.39
N SER A 351 7.40 37.17 -53.50
CA SER A 351 8.77 36.66 -53.71
C SER A 351 9.32 35.52 -52.79
N GLY A 352 9.55 34.39 -53.36
CA GLY A 352 10.82 33.78 -53.72
C GLY A 352 11.84 33.48 -52.62
N GLN A 353 12.05 32.18 -52.38
CA GLN A 353 13.40 31.61 -52.45
C GLN A 353 13.35 30.07 -52.42
N ARG A 354 14.02 29.51 -53.44
CA ARG A 354 14.29 28.08 -53.60
C ARG A 354 15.34 27.66 -52.56
N SER A 355 15.21 26.50 -51.93
CA SER A 355 16.36 25.72 -51.45
C SER A 355 16.11 24.23 -51.64
N LYS A 356 17.07 23.66 -52.21
CA LYS A 356 17.50 22.38 -52.73
C LYS A 356 17.07 21.13 -51.95
N SER A 357 16.62 20.15 -52.74
CA SER A 357 16.56 18.73 -52.44
C SER A 357 17.94 18.17 -52.11
N ILE A 358 18.08 17.34 -51.07
CA ILE A 358 19.22 16.47 -50.82
C ILE A 358 18.70 15.03 -50.87
N ASP A 359 19.34 14.24 -51.77
CA ASP A 359 19.16 12.83 -52.04
C ASP A 359 19.81 11.99 -50.93
N PRO A 360 19.18 10.93 -50.41
CA PRO A 360 19.82 10.04 -49.42
C PRO A 360 20.28 8.73 -50.09
N SER A 361 21.42 8.77 -50.73
CA SER A 361 22.20 7.58 -51.02
C SER A 361 23.66 7.90 -50.76
N GLU A 362 24.18 7.40 -49.64
CA GLU A 362 25.54 6.89 -49.50
C GLU A 362 25.93 6.69 -48.02
N MET A 363 26.68 5.63 -47.85
CA MET A 363 27.48 5.19 -46.70
C MET A 363 26.76 4.20 -45.76
N GLY A 364 27.18 2.97 -45.64
CA GLY A 364 28.44 2.33 -45.93
C GLY A 364 28.83 1.47 -44.74
N LYS A 365 28.66 0.22 -44.85
CA LYS A 365 29.40 -0.93 -44.31
C LYS A 365 30.40 -0.71 -43.14
N GLY A 366 30.19 -1.44 -42.03
CA GLY A 366 31.20 -1.73 -41.01
C GLY A 366 30.81 -2.92 -40.16
N ALA A 367 31.37 -4.08 -40.45
CA ALA A 367 31.20 -5.33 -39.71
C ALA A 367 32.04 -5.36 -38.42
N ASN A 368 31.59 -6.07 -37.37
CA ASN A 368 32.32 -7.19 -36.75
C ASN A 368 31.54 -7.83 -35.58
N ARG A 369 31.28 -9.05 -35.76
CA ARG A 369 31.44 -10.32 -35.04
C ARG A 369 31.97 -10.28 -33.60
N LEU A 370 31.32 -11.17 -32.84
CA LEU A 370 31.71 -12.07 -31.73
C LEU A 370 30.74 -11.90 -30.57
N GLY A 371 30.13 -12.91 -29.96
CA GLY A 371 30.37 -14.30 -29.78
C GLY A 371 29.19 -14.95 -29.06
N ARG A 372 28.91 -16.17 -29.40
CA ARG A 372 27.89 -17.05 -28.80
C ARG A 372 28.34 -17.58 -27.44
N GLY A 373 27.40 -17.75 -26.51
CA GLY A 373 27.51 -18.64 -25.36
C GLY A 373 26.16 -18.95 -24.75
N PRO A 374 25.90 -20.18 -24.28
CA PRO A 374 24.56 -20.79 -24.29
C PRO A 374 23.74 -20.62 -23.01
N GLY A 375 22.46 -20.90 -23.17
CA GLY A 375 21.39 -20.75 -22.21
C GLY A 375 21.49 -21.52 -20.90
N ARG A 376 20.77 -20.99 -19.91
CA ARG A 376 20.21 -21.78 -18.80
C ARG A 376 18.81 -21.29 -18.50
N SER A 377 17.89 -22.19 -18.75
CA SER A 377 16.51 -22.19 -18.25
C SER A 377 16.50 -22.21 -16.72
N GLY A 378 15.83 -21.26 -16.09
CA GLY A 378 15.60 -21.24 -14.67
C GLY A 378 14.22 -20.69 -14.38
N GLY A 379 13.25 -21.58 -14.25
CA GLY A 379 11.90 -21.25 -13.78
C GLY A 379 11.94 -20.62 -12.39
N ARG A 380 11.35 -19.42 -12.25
CA ARG A 380 11.06 -18.82 -10.95
C ARG A 380 9.57 -18.88 -10.68
N SER A 381 9.21 -19.73 -9.74
CA SER A 381 7.91 -19.78 -9.12
C SER A 381 7.56 -18.41 -8.52
N ARG A 382 6.42 -17.89 -8.90
CA ARG A 382 5.81 -16.70 -8.29
C ARG A 382 5.38 -17.05 -6.86
N ARG A 383 6.06 -16.54 -5.85
CA ARG A 383 5.56 -16.51 -4.49
C ARG A 383 4.60 -15.33 -4.36
N ARG A 384 3.35 -15.64 -4.04
CA ARG A 384 2.33 -14.68 -3.61
C ARG A 384 2.81 -13.96 -2.34
N CYS A 385 2.77 -12.65 -2.34
CA CYS A 385 2.84 -11.86 -1.11
C CYS A 385 1.43 -11.78 -0.52
N LEU A 386 1.25 -12.42 0.63
CA LEU A 386 0.12 -12.20 1.54
C LEU A 386 0.36 -10.93 2.38
#